data_d1910e3c7e2baca8a170c0c3695edb34
#
_entry.id   d1910e3c7e2baca8a170c0c3695edb34
#
_cell.length_a   1.000
_cell.length_b   1.000
_cell.length_c   1.000
_cell.angle_alpha   90.00
_cell.angle_beta   90.00
_cell.angle_gamma   90.00
#
_symmetry.space_group_name_H-M   'P 1'
#
loop_
_entity.id
_entity.type
_entity.pdbx_description
1 polymer ?
#
loop_
_entity_poly.entity_id
_entity_poly.type
_entity_poly.pdbx_seq_one_letter_code
_entity_poly.pdbx_strand_id
1 'polypeptide(L)'
;MHNLGQTRSSQRSNHLLLTADTFVRTTLPGMKGCTAIVHAGPAIGARFAQYTAEFESAGELGDTSVQRFLFVLEGQLKVEIGGRRSDLHPRGYAYFPEGLPHRVAAEKVSRVAVVEKPYQPVASVEPPRAIVSCEEAVSPHLLNDDSDLQVRCLLPDEMNFDFAVNTMVYQPGASLSMVEMHVMEHGLLMLEGGGIYRLGDSWYPVTAGDFIWMGPWCPQWLGAIGKARAKYLIYKDWNRHPLANVDL
;
A
#
# COMPACT_ATOMS: atom_id res chain seq x y z
N MET A 1 -15.81 10.33 24.88
CA MET A 1 -17.07 10.66 24.16
C MET A 1 -16.73 10.59 22.68
N HIS A 2 -17.30 9.64 21.94
CA HIS A 2 -17.04 9.53 20.52
C HIS A 2 -17.71 10.68 19.79
N ASN A 3 -16.95 11.40 18.96
CA ASN A 3 -17.46 12.50 18.13
C ASN A 3 -18.21 11.92 16.91
N LEU A 4 -19.35 11.29 17.15
CA LEU A 4 -20.20 10.77 16.09
C LEU A 4 -20.53 11.88 15.09
N GLY A 5 -20.26 11.65 13.80
CA GLY A 5 -20.50 12.62 12.72
C GLY A 5 -19.39 13.66 12.51
N GLN A 6 -18.27 13.59 13.23
CA GLN A 6 -17.14 14.50 13.07
C GLN A 6 -15.91 13.85 12.39
N THR A 7 -16.03 12.61 11.92
CA THR A 7 -14.94 11.96 11.19
C THR A 7 -14.72 12.58 9.82
N ARG A 8 -13.46 12.57 9.37
CA ARG A 8 -13.10 12.86 7.96
C ARG A 8 -13.28 11.66 7.04
N SER A 9 -13.48 10.44 7.61
CA SER A 9 -13.72 9.23 6.81
C SER A 9 -14.94 9.41 5.91
N SER A 10 -14.82 9.00 4.67
CA SER A 10 -15.85 9.16 3.64
C SER A 10 -15.76 8.04 2.62
N GLN A 11 -16.89 7.40 2.34
CA GLN A 11 -17.00 6.37 1.30
C GLN A 11 -17.91 6.85 0.18
N ARG A 12 -17.45 6.69 -1.05
CA ARG A 12 -18.20 6.97 -2.28
C ARG A 12 -18.11 5.74 -3.19
N SER A 13 -18.80 5.76 -4.30
CA SER A 13 -18.82 4.63 -5.25
C SER A 13 -17.46 4.34 -5.89
N ASN A 14 -16.62 5.35 -6.03
CA ASN A 14 -15.33 5.25 -6.72
C ASN A 14 -14.12 5.59 -5.84
N HIS A 15 -14.31 5.91 -4.55
CA HIS A 15 -13.22 6.15 -3.61
C HIS A 15 -13.62 6.00 -2.15
N LEU A 16 -12.63 5.79 -1.30
CA LEU A 16 -12.73 5.77 0.15
C LEU A 16 -11.60 6.60 0.75
N LEU A 17 -11.91 7.48 1.70
CA LEU A 17 -10.97 7.99 2.68
C LEU A 17 -11.28 7.32 4.02
N LEU A 18 -10.30 6.66 4.63
CA LEU A 18 -10.41 6.06 5.96
C LEU A 18 -9.38 6.70 6.89
N THR A 19 -9.84 7.26 8.00
CA THR A 19 -9.00 7.99 8.95
C THR A 19 -8.88 7.26 10.29
N ALA A 20 -7.82 7.51 11.03
CA ALA A 20 -7.44 6.73 12.20
C ALA A 20 -8.52 6.64 13.31
N ASP A 21 -9.39 7.64 13.39
CA ASP A 21 -10.52 7.67 14.32
C ASP A 21 -11.63 6.66 14.01
N THR A 22 -11.60 6.07 12.80
CA THR A 22 -12.57 5.04 12.36
C THR A 22 -11.95 3.65 12.23
N PHE A 23 -10.70 3.48 12.59
CA PHE A 23 -10.01 2.20 12.47
C PHE A 23 -10.57 1.15 13.45
N VAL A 24 -10.88 -0.01 12.90
CA VAL A 24 -11.32 -1.19 13.67
C VAL A 24 -10.27 -2.28 13.55
N ARG A 25 -9.89 -2.83 14.70
CA ARG A 25 -8.93 -3.95 14.77
C ARG A 25 -9.65 -5.28 14.75
N THR A 26 -9.10 -6.21 14.00
CA THR A 26 -9.59 -7.58 13.90
C THR A 26 -8.40 -8.54 13.79
N THR A 27 -8.65 -9.83 13.96
CA THR A 27 -7.64 -10.87 13.69
C THR A 27 -7.97 -11.55 12.37
N LEU A 28 -7.01 -11.56 11.44
CA LEU A 28 -7.14 -12.28 10.18
C LEU A 28 -6.66 -13.75 10.35
N PRO A 29 -7.10 -14.69 9.47
CA PRO A 29 -6.68 -16.07 9.53
C PRO A 29 -5.16 -16.24 9.61
N GLY A 30 -4.70 -17.11 10.49
CA GLY A 30 -3.28 -17.43 10.68
C GLY A 30 -2.48 -16.41 11.49
N MET A 31 -3.05 -15.29 11.88
CA MET A 31 -2.38 -14.32 12.78
C MET A 31 -2.28 -14.86 14.21
N LYS A 32 -1.10 -14.66 14.85
CA LYS A 32 -0.84 -14.99 16.26
C LYS A 32 -0.12 -13.81 16.91
N GLY A 33 -0.62 -13.29 18.05
CA GLY A 33 -0.08 -12.08 18.66
C GLY A 33 0.00 -10.92 17.67
N CYS A 34 -0.98 -10.83 16.77
CA CYS A 34 -1.06 -9.83 15.73
C CYS A 34 -2.53 -9.50 15.43
N THR A 35 -2.82 -8.23 15.21
CA THR A 35 -4.13 -7.75 14.76
C THR A 35 -3.98 -6.96 13.47
N ALA A 36 -5.06 -6.81 12.72
CA ALA A 36 -5.11 -6.04 11.49
C ALA A 36 -6.12 -4.90 11.58
N ILE A 37 -5.77 -3.79 10.98
CA ILE A 37 -6.70 -2.73 10.57
C ILE A 37 -6.90 -2.90 9.07
N VAL A 38 -8.02 -3.46 8.66
CA VAL A 38 -8.32 -3.67 7.23
C VAL A 38 -8.77 -2.34 6.62
N HIS A 39 -8.04 -1.87 5.65
CA HIS A 39 -8.28 -0.60 4.97
C HIS A 39 -9.11 -0.76 3.70
N ALA A 40 -8.78 -1.75 2.88
CA ALA A 40 -9.48 -2.05 1.64
C ALA A 40 -9.57 -3.55 1.42
N GLY A 41 -10.59 -3.97 0.70
CA GLY A 41 -10.82 -5.35 0.30
C GLY A 41 -12.00 -5.47 -0.66
N PRO A 42 -12.35 -6.68 -1.12
CA PRO A 42 -13.39 -6.87 -2.13
C PRO A 42 -14.76 -6.30 -1.78
N ALA A 43 -15.08 -6.17 -0.48
CA ALA A 43 -16.37 -5.63 -0.04
C ALA A 43 -16.62 -4.16 -0.45
N ILE A 44 -15.58 -3.39 -0.74
CA ILE A 44 -15.69 -2.01 -1.23
C ILE A 44 -15.46 -1.91 -2.75
N GLY A 45 -15.27 -3.05 -3.44
CA GLY A 45 -14.97 -3.10 -4.87
C GLY A 45 -13.49 -3.17 -5.23
N ALA A 46 -12.58 -3.21 -4.24
CA ALA A 46 -11.16 -3.36 -4.48
C ALA A 46 -10.80 -4.79 -4.93
N ARG A 47 -9.88 -4.94 -5.88
CA ARG A 47 -9.38 -6.23 -6.37
C ARG A 47 -8.15 -6.74 -5.62
N PHE A 48 -7.87 -6.14 -4.49
CA PHE A 48 -6.79 -6.47 -3.57
C PHE A 48 -7.28 -6.29 -2.12
N ALA A 49 -6.53 -6.80 -1.16
CA ALA A 49 -6.68 -6.46 0.24
C ALA A 49 -5.49 -5.62 0.69
N GLN A 50 -5.74 -4.52 1.40
CA GLN A 50 -4.70 -3.74 2.07
C GLN A 50 -5.07 -3.52 3.52
N TYR A 51 -4.10 -3.77 4.41
CA TYR A 51 -4.28 -3.62 5.85
C TYR A 51 -2.98 -3.21 6.54
N THR A 52 -3.10 -2.63 7.73
CA THR A 52 -1.98 -2.47 8.65
C THR A 52 -2.01 -3.61 9.66
N ALA A 53 -0.96 -4.43 9.68
CA ALA A 53 -0.76 -5.45 10.71
C ALA A 53 -0.03 -4.81 11.90
N GLU A 54 -0.59 -4.98 13.10
CA GLU A 54 -0.02 -4.53 14.37
C GLU A 54 0.39 -5.75 15.18
N PHE A 55 1.69 -5.95 15.38
CA PHE A 55 2.28 -7.09 16.04
C PHE A 55 2.63 -6.78 17.48
N GLU A 56 2.31 -7.71 18.36
CA GLU A 56 2.99 -7.84 19.64
C GLU A 56 4.41 -8.38 19.45
N SER A 57 5.23 -8.36 20.50
CA SER A 57 6.53 -9.06 20.48
C SER A 57 6.31 -10.56 20.27
N ALA A 58 7.07 -11.16 19.36
CA ALA A 58 6.93 -12.55 18.90
C ALA A 58 5.59 -12.86 18.18
N GLY A 59 4.85 -11.83 17.75
CA GLY A 59 3.68 -12.00 16.91
C GLY A 59 4.05 -12.53 15.52
N GLU A 60 3.13 -13.26 14.89
CA GLU A 60 3.33 -13.87 13.57
C GLU A 60 2.18 -13.53 12.63
N LEU A 61 2.54 -13.27 11.38
CA LEU A 61 1.60 -13.18 10.27
C LEU A 61 1.44 -14.56 9.64
N GLY A 62 0.19 -14.98 9.44
CA GLY A 62 -0.10 -16.28 8.82
C GLY A 62 0.31 -16.33 7.35
N ASP A 63 0.40 -17.57 6.83
CA ASP A 63 0.61 -17.81 5.41
C ASP A 63 -0.58 -17.30 4.59
N THR A 64 -0.32 -17.01 3.32
CA THR A 64 -1.35 -16.66 2.35
C THR A 64 -1.22 -17.53 1.10
N SER A 65 -2.35 -17.79 0.46
CA SER A 65 -2.39 -18.48 -0.83
C SER A 65 -2.20 -17.54 -2.03
N VAL A 66 -2.20 -16.24 -1.78
CA VAL A 66 -2.03 -15.19 -2.80
C VAL A 66 -0.66 -14.52 -2.66
N GLN A 67 -0.28 -13.70 -3.63
CA GLN A 67 0.93 -12.91 -3.49
C GLN A 67 0.77 -11.84 -2.41
N ARG A 68 1.87 -11.53 -1.73
CA ARG A 68 1.90 -10.58 -0.61
C ARG A 68 3.07 -9.62 -0.76
N PHE A 69 2.80 -8.34 -0.54
CA PHE A 69 3.82 -7.32 -0.30
C PHE A 69 3.67 -6.81 1.13
N LEU A 70 4.78 -6.55 1.81
CA LEU A 70 4.80 -5.91 3.12
C LEU A 70 5.85 -4.80 3.19
N PHE A 71 5.55 -3.75 3.96
CA PHE A 71 6.42 -2.60 4.20
C PHE A 71 6.41 -2.26 5.69
N VAL A 72 7.58 -2.28 6.33
CA VAL A 72 7.72 -2.01 7.77
C VAL A 72 7.57 -0.52 8.05
N LEU A 73 6.52 -0.18 8.79
CA LEU A 73 6.25 1.18 9.25
C LEU A 73 7.04 1.48 10.53
N GLU A 74 6.99 0.55 11.47
CA GLU A 74 7.60 0.66 12.78
C GLU A 74 8.06 -0.72 13.28
N GLY A 75 9.08 -0.75 14.13
CA GLY A 75 9.50 -1.99 14.78
C GLY A 75 10.57 -2.75 14.00
N GLN A 76 10.49 -4.08 14.02
CA GLN A 76 11.42 -4.99 13.35
C GLN A 76 10.78 -6.34 13.11
N LEU A 77 10.90 -6.85 11.88
CA LEU A 77 10.45 -8.16 11.49
C LEU A 77 11.61 -9.07 11.14
N LYS A 78 11.39 -10.38 11.36
CA LYS A 78 12.12 -11.46 10.72
C LYS A 78 11.28 -12.09 9.62
N VAL A 79 11.86 -12.19 8.45
CA VAL A 79 11.28 -12.86 7.30
C VAL A 79 12.10 -14.11 7.01
N GLU A 80 11.44 -15.25 6.81
CA GLU A 80 12.08 -16.51 6.44
C GLU A 80 11.49 -17.05 5.14
N ILE A 81 12.35 -17.34 4.17
CA ILE A 81 12.01 -17.89 2.84
C ILE A 81 13.00 -19.01 2.54
N GLY A 82 12.52 -20.26 2.35
CA GLY A 82 13.39 -21.38 1.98
C GLY A 82 14.54 -21.60 2.97
N GLY A 83 14.33 -21.37 4.26
CA GLY A 83 15.34 -21.49 5.32
C GLY A 83 16.30 -20.29 5.43
N ARG A 84 16.23 -19.32 4.54
CA ARG A 84 16.97 -18.06 4.65
C ARG A 84 16.21 -17.07 5.51
N ARG A 85 16.91 -16.44 6.47
CA ARG A 85 16.36 -15.40 7.36
C ARG A 85 16.90 -14.04 6.99
N SER A 86 16.01 -13.05 7.02
CA SER A 86 16.34 -11.64 6.79
C SER A 86 15.65 -10.78 7.83
N ASP A 87 16.35 -9.76 8.34
CA ASP A 87 15.78 -8.77 9.25
C ASP A 87 15.30 -7.57 8.44
N LEU A 88 14.09 -7.13 8.71
CA LEU A 88 13.50 -5.92 8.14
C LEU A 88 13.31 -4.88 9.25
N HIS A 89 13.88 -3.72 9.04
CA HIS A 89 13.75 -2.53 9.86
C HIS A 89 12.72 -1.55 9.25
N PRO A 90 12.36 -0.43 9.89
CA PRO A 90 11.50 0.57 9.28
C PRO A 90 11.96 0.95 7.87
N ARG A 91 11.03 0.99 6.92
CA ARG A 91 11.23 1.14 5.48
C ARG A 91 11.82 -0.08 4.77
N GLY A 92 12.11 -1.18 5.49
CA GLY A 92 12.34 -2.48 4.88
C GLY A 92 11.04 -3.04 4.30
N TYR A 93 11.15 -3.79 3.20
CA TYR A 93 10.01 -4.42 2.55
C TYR A 93 10.31 -5.81 2.05
N ALA A 94 9.28 -6.60 1.86
CA ALA A 94 9.38 -7.90 1.20
C ALA A 94 8.19 -8.12 0.26
N TYR A 95 8.44 -8.86 -0.81
CA TYR A 95 7.43 -9.37 -1.73
C TYR A 95 7.54 -10.89 -1.79
N PHE A 96 6.41 -11.56 -1.66
CA PHE A 96 6.26 -13.00 -1.75
C PHE A 96 5.33 -13.33 -2.92
N PRO A 97 5.79 -14.05 -3.94
CA PRO A 97 4.94 -14.56 -5.00
C PRO A 97 3.86 -15.49 -4.46
N GLU A 98 2.78 -15.63 -5.21
CA GLU A 98 1.72 -16.58 -4.92
C GLU A 98 2.27 -18.01 -4.74
N GLY A 99 1.81 -18.69 -3.68
CA GLY A 99 2.22 -20.07 -3.39
C GLY A 99 3.61 -20.24 -2.79
N LEU A 100 4.39 -19.18 -2.56
CA LEU A 100 5.71 -19.27 -1.93
C LEU A 100 5.57 -19.39 -0.40
N PRO A 101 5.98 -20.54 0.22
CA PRO A 101 6.01 -20.67 1.66
C PRO A 101 6.98 -19.66 2.29
N HIS A 102 6.49 -18.89 3.27
CA HIS A 102 7.29 -17.90 3.98
C HIS A 102 6.78 -17.72 5.40
N ARG A 103 7.63 -17.20 6.27
CA ARG A 103 7.26 -16.84 7.64
C ARG A 103 7.61 -15.39 7.90
N VAL A 104 6.69 -14.68 8.55
CA VAL A 104 6.89 -13.29 9.00
C VAL A 104 6.60 -13.23 10.49
N ALA A 105 7.60 -12.87 11.28
CA ALA A 105 7.49 -12.76 12.72
C ALA A 105 8.07 -11.44 13.22
N ALA A 106 7.45 -10.85 14.23
CA ALA A 106 7.96 -9.63 14.85
C ALA A 106 8.93 -9.95 16.00
N GLU A 107 10.07 -9.28 16.05
CA GLU A 107 10.98 -9.37 17.20
C GLU A 107 10.56 -8.47 18.35
N LYS A 108 9.88 -7.39 18.05
CA LYS A 108 9.32 -6.42 18.99
C LYS A 108 8.00 -5.89 18.46
N VAL A 109 7.29 -5.13 19.26
CA VAL A 109 6.07 -4.44 18.80
C VAL A 109 6.35 -3.75 17.47
N SER A 110 5.56 -4.08 16.46
CA SER A 110 5.79 -3.65 15.08
C SER A 110 4.49 -3.30 14.36
N ARG A 111 4.58 -2.38 13.39
CA ARG A 111 3.48 -2.03 12.49
C ARG A 111 3.95 -2.19 11.04
N VAL A 112 3.11 -2.79 10.22
CA VAL A 112 3.46 -3.18 8.86
C VAL A 112 2.28 -2.93 7.93
N ALA A 113 2.50 -2.20 6.84
CA ALA A 113 1.54 -2.13 5.76
C ALA A 113 1.65 -3.41 4.92
N VAL A 114 0.52 -4.05 4.66
CA VAL A 114 0.44 -5.30 3.89
C VAL A 114 -0.53 -5.13 2.74
N VAL A 115 -0.15 -5.62 1.57
CA VAL A 115 -1.00 -5.74 0.38
C VAL A 115 -1.02 -7.19 -0.04
N GLU A 116 -2.20 -7.72 -0.31
CA GLU A 116 -2.44 -9.08 -0.80
C GLU A 116 -3.35 -9.07 -2.02
N LYS A 117 -3.01 -9.86 -3.02
CA LYS A 117 -3.76 -9.95 -4.27
C LYS A 117 -3.51 -11.30 -4.94
N PRO A 118 -4.54 -11.97 -5.50
CA PRO A 118 -4.33 -13.10 -6.39
C PRO A 118 -3.45 -12.70 -7.58
N TYR A 119 -2.50 -13.55 -7.94
CA TYR A 119 -1.62 -13.28 -9.09
C TYR A 119 -2.36 -13.50 -10.40
N GLN A 120 -2.17 -12.61 -11.35
CA GLN A 120 -2.70 -12.72 -12.70
C GLN A 120 -1.56 -13.08 -13.68
N PRO A 121 -1.40 -14.37 -14.04
CA PRO A 121 -0.32 -14.78 -14.91
C PRO A 121 -0.48 -14.22 -16.33
N VAL A 122 0.66 -14.03 -17.01
CA VAL A 122 0.72 -13.72 -18.44
C VAL A 122 1.35 -14.91 -19.15
N ALA A 123 0.76 -15.31 -20.28
CA ALA A 123 1.29 -16.43 -21.07
C ALA A 123 2.77 -16.19 -21.45
N SER A 124 3.59 -17.20 -21.29
CA SER A 124 5.02 -17.17 -21.59
C SER A 124 5.88 -16.21 -20.77
N VAL A 125 5.35 -15.71 -19.64
CA VAL A 125 6.10 -14.89 -18.69
C VAL A 125 6.26 -15.69 -17.39
N GLU A 126 7.50 -15.88 -16.95
CA GLU A 126 7.80 -16.54 -15.67
C GLU A 126 7.27 -15.71 -14.49
N PRO A 127 6.66 -16.33 -13.47
CA PRO A 127 6.24 -15.62 -12.27
C PRO A 127 7.39 -14.84 -11.61
N PRO A 128 7.08 -13.75 -10.90
CA PRO A 128 8.11 -12.96 -10.24
C PRO A 128 8.77 -13.76 -9.10
N ARG A 129 10.00 -13.39 -8.76
CA ARG A 129 10.73 -13.96 -7.61
C ARG A 129 10.48 -13.14 -6.35
N ALA A 130 10.69 -13.76 -5.20
CA ALA A 130 10.64 -13.08 -3.92
C ALA A 130 11.70 -11.96 -3.85
N ILE A 131 11.33 -10.86 -3.22
CA ILE A 131 12.21 -9.71 -2.97
C ILE A 131 12.23 -9.44 -1.48
N VAL A 132 13.41 -9.18 -0.94
CA VAL A 132 13.62 -8.65 0.43
C VAL A 132 14.62 -7.51 0.29
N SER A 133 14.21 -6.29 0.64
CA SER A 133 15.03 -5.09 0.43
C SER A 133 14.61 -3.96 1.39
N CYS A 134 15.14 -2.77 1.17
CA CYS A 134 14.74 -1.55 1.87
C CYS A 134 14.55 -0.39 0.89
N GLU A 135 13.73 0.58 1.27
CA GLU A 135 13.41 1.73 0.43
C GLU A 135 14.65 2.53 0.00
N GLU A 136 15.66 2.61 0.88
CA GLU A 136 16.90 3.34 0.63
C GLU A 136 17.76 2.71 -0.47
N ALA A 137 17.62 1.41 -0.68
CA ALA A 137 18.33 0.71 -1.76
C ALA A 137 17.74 1.02 -3.14
N VAL A 138 16.55 1.63 -3.20
CA VAL A 138 15.86 2.00 -4.45
C VAL A 138 16.16 3.46 -4.78
N SER A 139 16.81 3.70 -5.91
CA SER A 139 17.06 5.08 -6.38
C SER A 139 15.75 5.80 -6.69
N PRO A 140 15.55 7.04 -6.21
CA PRO A 140 14.40 7.82 -6.60
C PRO A 140 14.55 8.32 -8.05
N HIS A 141 13.42 8.48 -8.71
CA HIS A 141 13.31 9.24 -9.96
C HIS A 141 12.31 10.37 -9.81
N LEU A 142 12.40 11.38 -10.66
CA LEU A 142 11.49 12.52 -10.65
C LEU A 142 10.20 12.16 -11.39
N LEU A 143 9.06 12.53 -10.83
CA LEU A 143 7.78 12.37 -11.52
C LEU A 143 7.62 13.52 -12.52
N ASN A 144 7.55 13.22 -13.82
CA ASN A 144 7.41 14.20 -14.90
C ASN A 144 8.50 15.29 -14.86
N ASP A 145 9.74 14.92 -14.52
CA ASP A 145 10.90 15.84 -14.38
C ASP A 145 10.71 16.93 -13.30
N ASP A 146 9.74 16.78 -12.40
CA ASP A 146 9.52 17.69 -11.29
C ASP A 146 10.45 17.36 -10.11
N SER A 147 11.37 18.27 -9.78
CA SER A 147 12.34 18.11 -8.70
C SER A 147 11.70 18.00 -7.31
N ASP A 148 10.48 18.48 -7.14
CA ASP A 148 9.74 18.47 -5.89
C ASP A 148 8.89 17.20 -5.69
N LEU A 149 8.86 16.31 -6.70
CA LEU A 149 8.13 15.05 -6.69
C LEU A 149 9.07 13.88 -6.95
N GLN A 150 9.32 13.06 -5.93
CA GLN A 150 10.21 11.90 -6.03
C GLN A 150 9.43 10.60 -5.86
N VAL A 151 9.70 9.63 -6.73
CA VAL A 151 9.10 8.30 -6.71
C VAL A 151 10.19 7.24 -6.55
N ARG A 152 9.96 6.24 -5.69
CA ARG A 152 10.73 4.99 -5.65
C ARG A 152 9.82 3.83 -5.99
N CYS A 153 10.14 3.09 -7.04
CA CYS A 153 9.45 1.86 -7.40
C CYS A 153 10.03 0.71 -6.58
N LEU A 154 9.30 0.24 -5.57
CA LEU A 154 9.77 -0.82 -4.66
C LEU A 154 9.71 -2.21 -5.30
N LEU A 155 8.87 -2.38 -6.32
CA LEU A 155 8.84 -3.56 -7.18
C LEU A 155 9.35 -3.19 -8.57
N PRO A 156 10.05 -4.12 -9.27
CA PRO A 156 10.50 -3.89 -10.64
C PRO A 156 9.35 -3.60 -11.60
N ASP A 157 9.58 -2.70 -12.56
CA ASP A 157 8.66 -2.46 -13.67
C ASP A 157 8.88 -3.49 -14.77
N GLU A 158 8.45 -4.73 -14.50
CA GLU A 158 8.60 -5.89 -15.37
C GLU A 158 7.24 -6.57 -15.58
N MET A 159 7.04 -7.19 -16.75
CA MET A 159 5.77 -7.82 -17.13
C MET A 159 5.30 -8.95 -16.21
N ASN A 160 6.21 -9.55 -15.43
CA ASN A 160 5.88 -10.58 -14.46
C ASN A 160 5.22 -10.03 -13.18
N PHE A 161 5.31 -8.73 -12.89
CA PHE A 161 4.56 -8.12 -11.78
C PHE A 161 3.21 -7.60 -12.29
N ASP A 162 2.13 -7.94 -11.61
CA ASP A 162 0.76 -7.51 -11.93
C ASP A 162 0.23 -6.42 -10.99
N PHE A 163 1.08 -5.93 -10.11
CA PHE A 163 0.90 -4.69 -9.36
C PHE A 163 2.26 -4.03 -9.07
N ALA A 164 2.23 -2.75 -8.83
CA ALA A 164 3.37 -1.98 -8.38
C ALA A 164 3.12 -1.44 -6.98
N VAL A 165 4.20 -1.26 -6.20
CA VAL A 165 4.19 -0.53 -4.95
C VAL A 165 5.29 0.52 -5.00
N ASN A 166 4.89 1.77 -4.79
CA ASN A 166 5.80 2.90 -4.82
C ASN A 166 5.73 3.69 -3.52
N THR A 167 6.83 4.35 -3.16
CA THR A 167 6.76 5.51 -2.27
C THR A 167 6.87 6.78 -3.08
N MET A 168 6.06 7.78 -2.74
CA MET A 168 6.09 9.10 -3.36
C MET A 168 6.31 10.18 -2.29
N VAL A 169 7.20 11.11 -2.59
CA VAL A 169 7.57 12.23 -1.71
C VAL A 169 7.28 13.53 -2.43
N TYR A 170 6.55 14.41 -1.76
CA TYR A 170 6.22 15.77 -2.20
C TYR A 170 6.90 16.74 -1.28
N GLN A 171 7.67 17.68 -1.82
CA GLN A 171 8.18 18.80 -1.05
C GLN A 171 7.05 19.73 -0.57
N PRO A 172 7.26 20.55 0.46
CA PRO A 172 6.24 21.48 0.92
C PRO A 172 5.75 22.41 -0.20
N GLY A 173 4.44 22.39 -0.47
CA GLY A 173 3.82 23.17 -1.54
C GLY A 173 3.78 22.47 -2.91
N ALA A 174 4.46 21.34 -3.08
CA ALA A 174 4.40 20.57 -4.33
C ALA A 174 3.03 19.92 -4.56
N SER A 175 2.67 19.74 -5.81
CA SER A 175 1.40 19.11 -6.20
C SER A 175 1.55 18.33 -7.49
N LEU A 176 0.65 17.39 -7.74
CA LEU A 176 0.52 16.85 -9.10
C LEU A 176 0.24 17.99 -10.10
N SER A 177 0.85 17.93 -11.26
CA SER A 177 0.73 18.96 -12.29
C SER A 177 -0.68 19.08 -12.89
N MET A 178 -1.45 17.99 -12.79
CA MET A 178 -2.83 17.92 -13.28
C MET A 178 -3.65 16.93 -12.45
N VAL A 179 -4.96 16.98 -12.62
CA VAL A 179 -5.84 15.92 -12.14
C VAL A 179 -5.63 14.68 -13.01
N GLU A 180 -5.16 13.62 -12.39
CA GLU A 180 -4.95 12.34 -13.06
C GLU A 180 -6.27 11.53 -13.09
N MET A 181 -6.48 10.79 -14.17
CA MET A 181 -7.57 9.83 -14.29
C MET A 181 -7.10 8.68 -15.17
N HIS A 182 -7.08 7.48 -14.63
CA HIS A 182 -6.60 6.28 -15.33
C HIS A 182 -7.30 5.02 -14.84
N VAL A 183 -7.06 3.90 -15.55
CA VAL A 183 -7.75 2.64 -15.30
C VAL A 183 -7.30 1.91 -14.04
N MET A 184 -6.09 2.20 -13.54
CA MET A 184 -5.55 1.54 -12.37
C MET A 184 -6.33 1.94 -11.12
N GLU A 185 -6.62 0.95 -10.27
CA GLU A 185 -7.05 1.23 -8.90
C GLU A 185 -5.84 1.40 -7.97
N HIS A 186 -6.05 2.10 -6.87
CA HIS A 186 -5.00 2.38 -5.89
C HIS A 186 -5.43 2.11 -4.46
N GLY A 187 -4.44 1.69 -3.65
CA GLY A 187 -4.49 1.73 -2.20
C GLY A 187 -3.32 2.57 -1.69
N LEU A 188 -3.60 3.69 -1.07
CA LEU A 188 -2.61 4.67 -0.64
C LEU A 188 -2.65 4.85 0.88
N LEU A 189 -1.49 4.67 1.54
CA LEU A 189 -1.31 4.95 2.96
C LEU A 189 -0.41 6.17 3.12
N MET A 190 -0.93 7.23 3.72
CA MET A 190 -0.14 8.42 4.07
C MET A 190 0.88 8.07 5.16
N LEU A 191 2.18 8.27 4.88
CA LEU A 191 3.27 7.95 5.80
C LEU A 191 3.75 9.17 6.58
N GLU A 192 3.86 10.33 5.91
CA GLU A 192 4.40 11.57 6.49
C GLU A 192 3.62 12.78 5.96
N GLY A 193 3.54 13.83 6.78
CA GLY A 193 2.94 15.10 6.39
C GLY A 193 1.47 15.01 6.06
N GLY A 194 1.05 15.75 5.06
CA GLY A 194 -0.33 15.79 4.60
C GLY A 194 -0.56 16.85 3.53
N GLY A 195 -1.82 17.06 3.22
CA GLY A 195 -2.21 17.99 2.17
C GLY A 195 -3.71 18.01 1.92
N ILE A 196 -4.06 18.45 0.72
CA ILE A 196 -5.42 18.34 0.20
C ILE A 196 -5.42 17.33 -0.92
N TYR A 197 -6.27 16.30 -0.80
CA TYR A 197 -6.47 15.29 -1.82
C TYR A 197 -7.82 15.53 -2.52
N ARG A 198 -7.83 15.64 -3.85
CA ARG A 198 -9.03 15.55 -4.66
C ARG A 198 -9.30 14.10 -5.01
N LEU A 199 -10.52 13.63 -4.77
CA LEU A 199 -11.02 12.30 -5.12
C LEU A 199 -12.39 12.46 -5.77
N GLY A 200 -12.51 12.13 -7.05
CA GLY A 200 -13.70 12.48 -7.82
C GLY A 200 -13.95 13.99 -7.81
N ASP A 201 -15.12 14.39 -7.36
CA ASP A 201 -15.52 15.81 -7.22
C ASP A 201 -15.36 16.34 -5.79
N SER A 202 -14.78 15.56 -4.89
CA SER A 202 -14.63 15.91 -3.48
C SER A 202 -13.19 16.25 -3.12
N TRP A 203 -13.02 17.13 -2.13
CA TRP A 203 -11.73 17.58 -1.62
C TRP A 203 -11.59 17.21 -0.16
N TYR A 204 -10.49 16.55 0.20
CA TYR A 204 -10.28 16.04 1.53
C TYR A 204 -8.95 16.53 2.11
N PRO A 205 -8.94 17.12 3.31
CA PRO A 205 -7.69 17.25 4.05
C PRO A 205 -7.21 15.85 4.45
N VAL A 206 -5.94 15.56 4.20
CA VAL A 206 -5.31 14.28 4.51
C VAL A 206 -4.03 14.47 5.31
N THR A 207 -3.70 13.49 6.14
CA THR A 207 -2.52 13.52 7.00
C THR A 207 -1.94 12.11 7.16
N ALA A 208 -0.72 12.05 7.70
CA ALA A 208 -0.06 10.77 8.02
C ALA A 208 -1.00 9.85 8.84
N GLY A 209 -1.06 8.58 8.46
CA GLY A 209 -1.95 7.57 8.99
C GLY A 209 -3.28 7.42 8.24
N ASP A 210 -3.70 8.37 7.43
CA ASP A 210 -4.90 8.24 6.61
C ASP A 210 -4.67 7.24 5.47
N PHE A 211 -5.71 6.48 5.15
CA PHE A 211 -5.72 5.56 4.02
C PHE A 211 -6.73 6.02 2.96
N ILE A 212 -6.37 5.87 1.69
CA ILE A 212 -7.22 6.18 0.54
C ILE A 212 -7.29 4.96 -0.38
N TRP A 213 -8.48 4.56 -0.75
CA TRP A 213 -8.70 3.71 -1.91
C TRP A 213 -9.28 4.54 -3.04
N MET A 214 -8.75 4.35 -4.25
CA MET A 214 -9.25 4.94 -5.48
C MET A 214 -9.56 3.83 -6.47
N GLY A 215 -10.83 3.72 -6.83
CA GLY A 215 -11.27 2.79 -7.87
C GLY A 215 -10.79 3.22 -9.26
N PRO A 216 -10.90 2.33 -10.27
CA PRO A 216 -10.61 2.66 -11.66
C PRO A 216 -11.34 3.94 -12.11
N TRP A 217 -10.62 4.78 -12.87
CA TRP A 217 -11.14 6.03 -13.43
C TRP A 217 -11.55 7.09 -12.38
N CYS A 218 -11.16 6.94 -11.12
CA CYS A 218 -11.37 7.99 -10.12
C CYS A 218 -10.46 9.18 -10.42
N PRO A 219 -10.99 10.39 -10.70
CA PRO A 219 -10.16 11.58 -10.79
C PRO A 219 -9.45 11.85 -9.48
N GLN A 220 -8.14 12.10 -9.54
CA GLN A 220 -7.30 12.23 -8.35
C GLN A 220 -6.25 13.33 -8.51
N TRP A 221 -5.95 14.01 -7.41
CA TRP A 221 -4.91 15.02 -7.33
C TRP A 221 -4.50 15.25 -5.89
N LEU A 222 -3.20 15.42 -5.63
CA LEU A 222 -2.67 15.79 -4.31
C LEU A 222 -1.87 17.09 -4.41
N GLY A 223 -2.14 18.01 -3.49
CA GLY A 223 -1.27 19.12 -3.16
C GLY A 223 -0.78 18.99 -1.72
N ALA A 224 0.55 18.93 -1.53
CA ALA A 224 1.17 18.87 -0.21
C ALA A 224 1.08 20.24 0.47
N ILE A 225 0.50 20.29 1.66
CA ILE A 225 0.30 21.53 2.42
C ILE A 225 1.02 21.42 3.76
N GLY A 226 1.67 22.49 4.15
CA GLY A 226 2.41 22.55 5.41
C GLY A 226 3.88 22.87 5.19
N LYS A 227 4.67 22.74 6.26
CA LYS A 227 6.11 23.05 6.26
C LYS A 227 6.99 21.80 6.19
N ALA A 228 6.38 20.63 6.28
CA ALA A 228 7.04 19.32 6.14
C ALA A 228 6.66 18.69 4.82
N ARG A 229 7.53 17.85 4.28
CA ARG A 229 7.23 17.03 3.11
C ARG A 229 6.04 16.11 3.38
N ALA A 230 5.27 15.79 2.35
CA ALA A 230 4.28 14.72 2.39
C ALA A 230 4.87 13.46 1.74
N LYS A 231 4.54 12.29 2.30
CA LYS A 231 4.98 11.00 1.77
C LYS A 231 3.87 9.99 1.91
N TYR A 232 3.72 9.14 0.90
CA TYR A 232 2.81 8.00 0.98
C TYR A 232 3.42 6.73 0.35
N LEU A 233 2.87 5.58 0.77
CA LEU A 233 3.02 4.28 0.13
C LEU A 233 1.79 4.04 -0.73
N ILE A 234 1.96 3.71 -2.00
CA ILE A 234 0.86 3.47 -2.92
C ILE A 234 1.00 2.12 -3.63
N TYR A 235 -0.05 1.32 -3.54
CA TYR A 235 -0.33 0.19 -4.42
C TYR A 235 -1.03 0.68 -5.68
N LYS A 236 -0.74 0.09 -6.82
CA LYS A 236 -1.49 0.26 -8.07
C LYS A 236 -1.49 -1.02 -8.89
N ASP A 237 -2.59 -1.31 -9.57
CA ASP A 237 -2.61 -2.32 -10.63
C ASP A 237 -1.58 -1.98 -11.70
N TRP A 238 -0.88 -2.99 -12.23
CA TRP A 238 0.19 -2.77 -13.18
C TRP A 238 0.28 -3.91 -14.20
N ASN A 239 0.75 -3.61 -15.40
CA ASN A 239 1.06 -4.59 -16.45
C ASN A 239 -0.07 -5.57 -16.80
N ARG A 240 -1.32 -5.24 -16.49
CA ARG A 240 -2.48 -6.05 -16.88
C ARG A 240 -3.56 -5.16 -17.49
N HIS A 241 -4.12 -5.66 -18.59
CA HIS A 241 -5.26 -4.97 -19.20
C HIS A 241 -6.52 -5.21 -18.33
N PRO A 242 -7.33 -4.17 -18.04
CA PRO A 242 -8.49 -4.31 -17.17
C PRO A 242 -9.55 -5.29 -17.67
N LEU A 243 -9.57 -5.57 -18.98
CA LEU A 243 -10.49 -6.53 -19.61
C LEU A 243 -9.82 -7.89 -19.91
N ALA A 244 -8.57 -8.14 -19.48
CA ALA A 244 -7.83 -9.35 -19.82
C ALA A 244 -8.50 -10.65 -19.30
N ASN A 245 -9.33 -10.56 -18.27
CA ASN A 245 -10.00 -11.69 -17.63
C ASN A 245 -11.54 -11.54 -17.63
N VAL A 246 -12.09 -10.75 -18.50
CA VAL A 246 -13.55 -10.66 -18.70
C VAL A 246 -13.91 -11.66 -19.79
N ASP A 247 -14.56 -12.77 -19.40
CA ASP A 247 -15.24 -13.64 -20.36
C ASP A 247 -16.38 -12.83 -20.99
N LEU A 248 -16.22 -12.45 -22.25
CA LEU A 248 -17.22 -11.74 -23.07
C LEU A 248 -18.21 -12.70 -23.68
#